data_3e323f30af4ca5ef2330a85807cef29b
#
_entry.id   3e323f30af4ca5ef2330a85807cef29b
#
_cell.length_a   1.000
_cell.length_b   1.000
_cell.length_c   1.000
_cell.angle_alpha   90.00
_cell.angle_beta   90.00
_cell.angle_gamma   90.00
#
_symmetry.space_group_name_H-M   'P 1'
#
loop_
_entity.id
_entity.type
_entity.pdbx_description
1 polymer ?
#
loop_
_entity_poly.entity_id
_entity_poly.type
_entity_poly.pdbx_seq_one_letter_code
_entity_poly.pdbx_strand_id
1 'polypeptide(L)'
;MNQDAGDITGLHHVAIIASDYQRSRAFYVDVLGFKVIAENFRAERNSWKCDLQVGDAQIELFSFPQAPPRVSRPEACGLRHLAFRVQDIAQVVQRLEGHGIVSEPIRTDPYTGRLFTFFADPDDLPLELYEI
;
A
#
# COMPACT_ATOMS: atom_id res chain seq x y z
N MET A 1 7.55 -27.93 -17.39
CA MET A 1 7.95 -27.47 -17.36
C MET A 1 8.24 -26.80 -16.57
N ASN A 2 8.64 -26.59 -16.05
CA ASN A 2 8.94 -25.97 -15.35
C ASN A 2 9.24 -24.96 -15.37
N GLN A 3 8.88 -24.59 -15.41
CA GLN A 3 9.17 -23.61 -15.33
C GLN A 3 9.71 -23.20 -14.35
N ASP A 4 10.34 -23.22 -14.30
CA ASP A 4 10.83 -22.92 -13.28
C ASP A 4 10.90 -21.66 -12.97
N ALA A 5 10.57 -21.35 -12.17
CA ALA A 5 10.53 -20.05 -11.74
C ALA A 5 11.85 -19.40 -11.59
N GLY A 6 12.88 -20.10 -11.75
CA GLY A 6 14.18 -19.51 -11.57
C GLY A 6 14.47 -19.17 -10.12
N ASP A 7 15.27 -18.13 -9.90
CA ASP A 7 15.87 -17.86 -8.61
C ASP A 7 15.04 -16.92 -7.74
N ILE A 8 14.17 -16.12 -8.35
CA ILE A 8 13.34 -15.16 -7.61
C ILE A 8 12.07 -15.88 -7.17
N THR A 9 11.82 -15.91 -5.86
CA THR A 9 10.78 -16.75 -5.29
C THR A 9 9.53 -15.99 -4.84
N GLY A 10 9.53 -14.65 -4.92
CA GLY A 10 8.37 -13.85 -4.54
C GLY A 10 8.75 -12.43 -4.24
N LEU A 11 7.79 -11.68 -3.70
CA LEU A 11 8.02 -10.32 -3.23
C LEU A 11 8.34 -10.37 -1.75
N HIS A 12 9.41 -9.68 -1.34
CA HIS A 12 9.73 -9.54 0.08
C HIS A 12 9.07 -8.31 0.66
N HIS A 13 9.29 -7.16 0.02
CA HIS A 13 8.70 -5.92 0.52
C HIS A 13 8.58 -4.88 -0.59
N VAL A 14 7.75 -3.89 -0.32
CA VAL A 14 7.61 -2.68 -1.13
C VAL A 14 7.93 -1.51 -0.21
N ALA A 15 8.80 -0.60 -0.66
CA ALA A 15 9.18 0.58 0.13
C ALA A 15 8.36 1.78 -0.32
N ILE A 16 7.80 2.50 0.64
CA ILE A 16 6.95 3.67 0.41
C ILE A 16 7.52 4.84 1.19
N ILE A 17 7.62 6.00 0.56
CA ILE A 17 8.09 7.23 1.20
C ILE A 17 6.90 8.08 1.57
N ALA A 18 6.81 8.48 2.83
CA ALA A 18 5.77 9.33 3.36
C ALA A 18 6.28 10.75 3.56
N SER A 19 5.46 11.73 3.23
CA SER A 19 5.79 13.14 3.49
C SER A 19 5.60 13.48 4.97
N ASP A 20 4.63 12.83 5.63
CA ASP A 20 4.32 13.02 7.05
C ASP A 20 4.27 11.61 7.68
N TYR A 21 5.33 11.27 8.40
CA TYR A 21 5.48 9.91 8.91
C TYR A 21 4.32 9.50 9.83
N GLN A 22 3.97 10.35 10.79
CA GLN A 22 2.93 9.98 11.76
C GLN A 22 1.58 9.78 11.09
N ARG A 23 1.27 10.62 10.11
CA ARG A 23 0.01 10.53 9.37
C ARG A 23 -0.06 9.23 8.55
N SER A 24 1.01 8.92 7.84
CA SER A 24 1.04 7.70 7.02
C SER A 24 1.12 6.45 7.88
N ARG A 25 1.85 6.49 8.99
CA ARG A 25 1.88 5.38 9.93
C ARG A 25 0.49 5.08 10.46
N ALA A 26 -0.23 6.11 10.89
CA ALA A 26 -1.60 5.93 11.36
C ALA A 26 -2.49 5.33 10.28
N PHE A 27 -2.32 5.77 9.04
CA PHE A 27 -3.10 5.24 7.93
C PHE A 27 -2.86 3.74 7.72
N TYR A 28 -1.60 3.33 7.61
CA TYR A 28 -1.30 1.93 7.33
C TYR A 28 -1.55 1.02 8.54
N VAL A 29 -1.31 1.51 9.75
CA VAL A 29 -1.45 0.69 10.97
C VAL A 29 -2.88 0.73 11.50
N ASP A 30 -3.45 1.92 11.68
CA ASP A 30 -4.74 2.05 12.35
C ASP A 30 -5.90 1.87 11.39
N VAL A 31 -5.79 2.38 10.16
CA VAL A 31 -6.88 2.28 9.18
C VAL A 31 -6.80 0.94 8.45
N LEU A 32 -5.65 0.61 7.85
CA LEU A 32 -5.52 -0.64 7.09
C LEU A 32 -5.26 -1.86 7.97
N GLY A 33 -4.79 -1.66 9.20
CA GLY A 33 -4.65 -2.74 10.16
C GLY A 33 -3.38 -3.56 10.01
N PHE A 34 -2.34 -3.03 9.36
CA PHE A 34 -1.09 -3.77 9.21
C PHE A 34 -0.32 -3.79 10.52
N LYS A 35 0.36 -4.89 10.77
CA LYS A 35 1.09 -5.09 12.01
C LYS A 35 2.51 -4.54 11.90
N VAL A 36 2.92 -3.75 12.89
CA VAL A 36 4.30 -3.26 12.98
C VAL A 36 5.22 -4.40 13.37
N ILE A 37 6.21 -4.70 12.54
CA ILE A 37 7.24 -5.70 12.84
C ILE A 37 8.40 -5.04 13.55
N ALA A 38 8.85 -3.89 13.05
CA ALA A 38 9.98 -3.15 13.59
C ALA A 38 9.83 -1.69 13.21
N GLU A 39 10.35 -0.81 14.06
CA GLU A 39 10.27 0.62 13.82
C GLU A 39 11.55 1.25 14.33
N ASN A 40 12.24 2.00 13.47
CA ASN A 40 13.53 2.59 13.80
C ASN A 40 13.62 4.01 13.27
N PHE A 41 14.18 4.89 14.09
CA PHE A 41 14.55 6.22 13.62
C PHE A 41 16.04 6.21 13.26
N ARG A 42 16.35 6.54 12.02
CA ARG A 42 17.73 6.57 11.51
C ARG A 42 18.25 8.00 11.59
N ALA A 43 18.96 8.31 12.67
CA ALA A 43 19.36 9.68 12.98
C ALA A 43 20.25 10.29 11.89
N GLU A 44 21.15 9.48 11.31
CA GLU A 44 22.09 9.96 10.30
C GLU A 44 21.38 10.40 9.01
N ARG A 45 20.15 9.97 8.81
CA ARG A 45 19.34 10.35 7.64
C ARG A 45 18.13 11.18 8.01
N ASN A 46 17.91 11.40 9.31
CA ASN A 46 16.69 12.03 9.81
C ASN A 46 15.46 11.37 9.19
N SER A 47 15.41 10.03 9.28
CA SER A 47 14.43 9.23 8.55
C SER A 47 13.91 8.10 9.43
N TRP A 48 12.58 7.98 9.47
CA TRP A 48 11.93 6.83 10.07
C TRP A 48 11.89 5.67 9.08
N LYS A 49 11.94 4.46 9.62
CA LYS A 49 11.74 3.23 8.86
C LYS A 49 10.84 2.32 9.69
N CYS A 50 9.65 2.04 9.19
CA CYS A 50 8.67 1.19 9.85
C CYS A 50 8.36 0.00 8.95
N ASP A 51 8.65 -1.20 9.44
CA ASP A 51 8.38 -2.43 8.70
C ASP A 51 7.02 -2.97 9.12
N LEU A 52 6.15 -3.17 8.13
CA LEU A 52 4.78 -3.59 8.34
C LEU A 52 4.55 -4.95 7.69
N GLN A 53 3.84 -5.84 8.38
CA GLN A 53 3.47 -7.15 7.83
C GLN A 53 2.19 -7.04 7.03
N VAL A 54 2.21 -7.52 5.80
CA VAL A 54 1.05 -7.56 4.90
C VAL A 54 0.98 -8.96 4.31
N GLY A 55 0.17 -9.84 4.92
CA GLY A 55 0.17 -11.24 4.51
C GLY A 55 1.55 -11.85 4.66
N ASP A 56 2.07 -12.43 3.58
CA ASP A 56 3.42 -13.00 3.55
C ASP A 56 4.46 -12.04 2.99
N ALA A 57 4.10 -10.79 2.76
CA ALA A 57 5.01 -9.74 2.30
C ALA A 57 5.07 -8.62 3.33
N GLN A 58 5.85 -7.59 3.02
CA GLN A 58 6.01 -6.44 3.92
C GLN A 58 5.91 -5.14 3.15
N ILE A 59 5.54 -4.09 3.87
CA ILE A 59 5.73 -2.71 3.43
C ILE A 59 6.76 -2.09 4.36
N GLU A 60 7.78 -1.44 3.77
CA GLU A 60 8.71 -0.61 4.52
C GLU A 60 8.31 0.83 4.33
N LEU A 61 7.79 1.45 5.39
CA LEU A 61 7.35 2.83 5.36
C LEU A 61 8.50 3.72 5.82
N PHE A 62 8.92 4.62 4.93
CA PHE A 62 10.03 5.55 5.18
C PHE A 62 9.53 6.98 5.23
N SER A 63 10.26 7.82 5.95
CA SER A 63 10.14 9.27 5.81
C SER A 63 11.51 9.85 5.48
N PHE A 64 11.52 10.93 4.71
CA PHE A 64 12.72 11.70 4.43
C PHE A 64 12.37 13.17 4.50
N PRO A 65 13.29 14.04 4.99
CA PRO A 65 13.03 15.47 5.01
C PRO A 65 12.77 15.98 3.59
N GLN A 66 11.69 16.74 3.42
CA GLN A 66 11.41 17.42 2.16
C GLN A 66 11.34 16.51 0.94
N ALA A 67 10.82 15.29 1.11
CA ALA A 67 10.62 14.40 -0.03
C ALA A 67 9.61 15.06 -1.00
N PRO A 68 9.93 15.10 -2.31
CA PRO A 68 8.99 15.72 -3.26
C PRO A 68 7.72 14.88 -3.40
N PRO A 69 6.60 15.51 -3.78
CA PRO A 69 5.35 14.79 -3.95
C PRO A 69 5.45 13.74 -5.05
N ARG A 70 4.61 12.71 -4.92
CA ARG A 70 4.48 11.70 -5.96
C ARG A 70 3.92 12.31 -7.24
N VAL A 71 4.43 11.89 -8.38
CA VAL A 71 3.89 12.27 -9.69
C VAL A 71 2.84 11.25 -10.08
N SER A 72 1.57 11.58 -9.83
CA SER A 72 0.44 10.71 -10.18
C SER A 72 -0.29 11.19 -11.42
N ARG A 73 -0.26 12.47 -11.71
CA ARG A 73 -1.00 13.06 -12.83
C ARG A 73 -0.17 14.12 -13.53
N PRO A 74 0.26 13.86 -14.78
CA PRO A 74 0.01 12.61 -15.52
C PRO A 74 0.76 11.45 -14.92
N GLU A 75 0.32 10.22 -15.25
CA GLU A 75 1.01 9.03 -14.78
C GLU A 75 2.42 8.99 -15.35
N ALA A 76 3.38 8.65 -14.49
CA ALA A 76 4.78 8.58 -14.85
C ALA A 76 5.28 7.15 -14.76
N CYS A 77 6.42 6.88 -15.40
CA CYS A 77 7.03 5.56 -15.31
C CYS A 77 7.35 5.20 -13.86
N GLY A 78 7.21 3.94 -13.52
CA GLY A 78 7.47 3.42 -12.20
C GLY A 78 6.25 2.76 -11.61
N LEU A 79 6.18 2.70 -10.31
CA LEU A 79 5.08 2.05 -9.61
C LEU A 79 3.78 2.83 -9.83
N ARG A 80 2.80 2.18 -10.49
CA ARG A 80 1.53 2.82 -10.77
C ARG A 80 0.60 2.80 -9.56
N HIS A 81 0.50 1.64 -8.93
CA HIS A 81 -0.31 1.45 -7.73
C HIS A 81 0.12 0.19 -7.01
N LEU A 82 -0.39 0.00 -5.82
CA LEU A 82 -0.15 -1.19 -5.01
C LEU A 82 -1.49 -1.84 -4.72
N ALA A 83 -1.62 -3.13 -5.04
CA ALA A 83 -2.88 -3.86 -4.87
C ALA A 83 -2.79 -4.82 -3.69
N PHE A 84 -3.84 -4.84 -2.88
CA PHE A 84 -4.00 -5.76 -1.77
C PHE A 84 -5.10 -6.75 -2.07
N ARG A 85 -4.90 -8.01 -1.69
CA ARG A 85 -5.90 -9.05 -1.83
C ARG A 85 -6.85 -9.00 -0.62
N VAL A 86 -8.15 -9.06 -0.90
CA VAL A 86 -9.17 -9.10 0.15
C VAL A 86 -10.14 -10.24 -0.13
N GLN A 87 -10.81 -10.73 0.90
CA GLN A 87 -11.83 -11.76 0.74
C GLN A 87 -13.22 -11.16 0.54
N ASP A 88 -13.53 -10.09 1.24
CA ASP A 88 -14.83 -9.42 1.18
C ASP A 88 -14.57 -7.93 0.98
N ILE A 89 -14.60 -7.49 -0.27
CA ILE A 89 -14.24 -6.11 -0.62
C ILE A 89 -15.23 -5.11 -0.04
N ALA A 90 -16.52 -5.46 0.01
CA ALA A 90 -17.53 -4.55 0.55
C ALA A 90 -17.30 -4.27 2.03
N GLN A 91 -16.87 -5.28 2.78
CA GLN A 91 -16.57 -5.12 4.19
C GLN A 91 -15.38 -4.20 4.41
N VAL A 92 -14.34 -4.34 3.59
CA VAL A 92 -13.16 -3.48 3.70
C VAL A 92 -13.50 -2.04 3.32
N VAL A 93 -14.26 -1.85 2.26
CA VAL A 93 -14.71 -0.51 1.84
C VAL A 93 -15.52 0.15 2.96
N GLN A 94 -16.41 -0.60 3.61
CA GLN A 94 -17.20 -0.07 4.71
C GLN A 94 -16.31 0.38 5.87
N ARG A 95 -15.26 -0.39 6.17
CA ARG A 95 -14.31 -0.01 7.21
C ARG A 95 -13.56 1.25 6.84
N LEU A 96 -13.13 1.37 5.58
CA LEU A 96 -12.46 2.58 5.10
C LEU A 96 -13.38 3.80 5.24
N GLU A 97 -14.64 3.67 4.88
CA GLU A 97 -15.62 4.75 5.01
C GLU A 97 -15.77 5.19 6.45
N GLY A 98 -15.73 4.24 7.38
CA GLY A 98 -15.80 4.54 8.81
C GLY A 98 -14.62 5.38 9.30
N HIS A 99 -13.52 5.37 8.57
CA HIS A 99 -12.35 6.21 8.86
C HIS A 99 -12.30 7.46 7.98
N GLY A 100 -13.36 7.73 7.22
CA GLY A 100 -13.40 8.89 6.35
C GLY A 100 -12.63 8.74 5.06
N ILE A 101 -12.25 7.52 4.69
CA ILE A 101 -11.53 7.23 3.44
C ILE A 101 -12.56 6.93 2.36
N VAL A 102 -12.49 7.69 1.27
CA VAL A 102 -13.40 7.50 0.14
C VAL A 102 -12.72 6.62 -0.90
N SER A 103 -13.37 5.52 -1.26
CA SER A 103 -12.93 4.68 -2.36
C SER A 103 -13.80 4.92 -3.58
N GLU A 104 -13.29 4.56 -4.75
CA GLU A 104 -14.09 4.58 -5.98
C GLU A 104 -15.21 3.54 -5.86
N PRO A 105 -16.26 3.63 -6.71
CA PRO A 105 -17.25 2.57 -6.76
C PRO A 105 -16.59 1.23 -7.10
N ILE A 106 -17.08 0.17 -6.45
CA ILE A 106 -16.59 -1.18 -6.72
C ILE A 106 -16.94 -1.55 -8.16
N ARG A 107 -15.96 -2.07 -8.89
CA ARG A 107 -16.10 -2.46 -10.28
C ARG A 107 -15.74 -3.93 -10.47
N THR A 108 -16.13 -4.47 -11.59
CA THR A 108 -15.79 -5.84 -11.98
C THR A 108 -14.67 -5.79 -13.01
N ASP A 109 -13.62 -6.55 -12.77
CA ASP A 109 -12.54 -6.73 -13.73
C ASP A 109 -13.09 -7.56 -14.90
N PRO A 110 -13.16 -7.00 -16.11
CA PRO A 110 -13.77 -7.73 -17.23
C PRO A 110 -12.95 -8.95 -17.67
N TYR A 111 -11.70 -9.03 -17.27
CA TYR A 111 -10.84 -10.14 -17.67
C TYR A 111 -10.87 -11.30 -16.69
N THR A 112 -11.21 -11.07 -15.42
CA THR A 112 -11.21 -12.11 -14.40
C THR A 112 -12.58 -12.33 -13.77
N GLY A 113 -13.49 -11.34 -13.87
CA GLY A 113 -14.78 -11.38 -13.18
C GLY A 113 -14.70 -11.02 -11.72
N ARG A 114 -13.52 -10.66 -11.21
CA ARG A 114 -13.34 -10.34 -9.80
C ARG A 114 -13.61 -8.87 -9.54
N LEU A 115 -13.96 -8.57 -8.29
CA LEU A 115 -14.28 -7.20 -7.88
C LEU A 115 -13.02 -6.48 -7.43
N PHE A 116 -12.97 -5.18 -7.72
CA PHE A 116 -11.85 -4.34 -7.30
C PHE A 116 -12.30 -2.90 -7.09
N THR A 117 -11.51 -2.14 -6.36
CA THR A 117 -11.71 -0.70 -6.21
C THR A 117 -10.40 -0.03 -5.85
N PHE A 118 -10.35 1.29 -5.98
CA PHE A 118 -9.17 2.10 -5.68
C PHE A 118 -9.46 3.12 -4.61
N PHE A 119 -8.46 3.43 -3.83
CA PHE A 119 -8.41 4.54 -2.89
C PHE A 119 -6.97 5.04 -2.87
N ALA A 120 -6.64 5.98 -2.01
CA ALA A 120 -5.30 6.56 -2.00
C ALA A 120 -4.76 6.63 -0.58
N ASP A 121 -3.43 6.51 -0.46
CA ASP A 121 -2.79 6.76 0.81
C ASP A 121 -2.64 8.29 1.02
N PRO A 122 -2.11 8.73 2.20
CA PRO A 122 -2.03 10.18 2.47
C PRO A 122 -1.18 10.97 1.49
N ASP A 123 -0.28 10.34 0.76
CA ASP A 123 0.55 10.99 -0.24
C ASP A 123 0.11 10.71 -1.67
N ASP A 124 -1.16 10.31 -1.82
CA ASP A 124 -1.78 10.09 -3.12
C ASP A 124 -1.21 8.91 -3.89
N LEU A 125 -0.62 7.95 -3.19
CA LEU A 125 -0.27 6.68 -3.82
C LEU A 125 -1.57 5.90 -4.04
N PRO A 126 -1.90 5.54 -5.29
CA PRO A 126 -3.09 4.74 -5.53
C PRO A 126 -2.93 3.35 -4.93
N LEU A 127 -3.94 2.92 -4.18
CA LEU A 127 -4.01 1.60 -3.59
C LEU A 127 -5.25 0.91 -4.12
N GLU A 128 -5.11 -0.37 -4.39
CA GLU A 128 -6.21 -1.17 -4.94
C GLU A 128 -6.59 -2.28 -3.98
N LEU A 129 -7.88 -2.55 -3.86
CA LEU A 129 -8.38 -3.76 -3.24
C LEU A 129 -8.84 -4.69 -4.36
N TYR A 130 -8.37 -5.92 -4.34
CA TYR A 130 -8.71 -6.93 -5.35
C TYR A 130 -9.24 -8.15 -4.64
N GLU A 131 -10.49 -8.51 -4.93
CA GLU A 131 -11.15 -9.60 -4.21
C GLU A 131 -10.79 -10.95 -4.81
N ILE A 132 -10.31 -11.83 -3.96
CA ILE A 132 -10.00 -13.21 -4.35
C ILE A 132 -10.60 -14.18 -3.34
#